data_f43f5510a7f81a93ce09535199dd3690
#
_entry.id   f43f5510a7f81a93ce09535199dd3690
#
_cell.length_a   1.000
_cell.length_b   1.000
_cell.length_c   1.000
_cell.angle_alpha   90.00
_cell.angle_beta   90.00
_cell.angle_gamma   90.00
#
_symmetry.space_group_name_H-M   'P 1'
#
loop_
_entity.id
_entity.type
_entity.pdbx_description
1 polymer ?
#
loop_
_entity_poly.entity_id
_entity_poly.type
_entity_poly.pdbx_seq_one_letter_code
_entity_poly.pdbx_strand_id
1 'polypeptide(L)'
;LGGRRIIKKKVMMKKTVAIVYCEGAFNTPNGKTAHGLVRFTNRYRVLSVIDSRYAGRDAGDVLDGKANRTPIFGSLEQAVKEADSHTHPATHFVVGLAPDGGRLSSTARQDAKNAISYGLDVDCGLHDYLSEDPQMIKLAARYSVKIRDIRKPPRIQKLHFFSGKTEEVKALKIAVLGTDSAIGKRTTAWLIVNGFAD
;
A
#
# COMPACT_ATOMS: atom_id res chain seq x y z
N LEU A 1 10.31 -15.62 43.23
CA LEU A 1 10.46 -15.82 41.79
C LEU A 1 9.83 -14.64 41.06
N GLY A 2 10.61 -13.56 40.83
CA GLY A 2 10.16 -12.32 40.22
C GLY A 2 10.19 -12.40 38.68
N GLY A 3 9.04 -12.56 38.08
CA GLY A 3 8.89 -12.45 36.61
C GLY A 3 9.10 -11.00 36.16
N ARG A 4 10.21 -10.71 35.49
CA ARG A 4 10.42 -9.43 34.82
C ARG A 4 9.42 -9.33 33.66
N ARG A 5 8.39 -8.53 33.82
CA ARG A 5 7.56 -8.05 32.69
C ARG A 5 8.44 -7.25 31.74
N ILE A 6 8.79 -7.83 30.59
CA ILE A 6 9.43 -7.09 29.51
C ILE A 6 8.33 -6.22 28.90
N ILE A 7 8.24 -4.98 29.35
CA ILE A 7 7.42 -3.95 28.69
C ILE A 7 8.12 -3.63 27.37
N LYS A 8 7.71 -4.30 26.28
CA LYS A 8 8.11 -3.89 24.94
C LYS A 8 7.53 -2.49 24.71
N LYS A 9 8.38 -1.47 24.82
CA LYS A 9 8.07 -0.12 24.38
C LYS A 9 7.66 -0.23 22.90
N LYS A 10 6.34 -0.10 22.62
CA LYS A 10 5.81 -0.01 21.26
C LYS A 10 6.40 1.27 20.67
N VAL A 11 7.48 1.14 19.90
CA VAL A 11 8.03 2.26 19.13
C VAL A 11 6.91 2.63 18.16
N MET A 12 6.20 3.71 18.45
CA MET A 12 5.24 4.29 17.49
C MET A 12 6.02 4.80 16.31
N MET A 13 6.21 3.94 15.30
CA MET A 13 6.71 4.40 14.00
C MET A 13 5.71 5.43 13.48
N LYS A 14 6.19 6.65 13.22
CA LYS A 14 5.38 7.70 12.60
C LYS A 14 4.84 7.15 11.28
N LYS A 15 3.52 6.94 11.20
CA LYS A 15 2.92 6.39 9.98
C LYS A 15 3.16 7.35 8.82
N THR A 16 3.63 6.82 7.72
CA THR A 16 3.75 7.52 6.45
C THR A 16 2.36 7.96 5.96
N VAL A 17 2.22 9.18 5.47
CA VAL A 17 0.94 9.74 5.01
C VAL A 17 0.80 9.51 3.51
N ALA A 18 -0.29 8.88 3.08
CA ALA A 18 -0.45 8.43 1.72
C ALA A 18 -1.77 8.86 1.06
N ILE A 19 -1.68 9.21 -0.21
CA ILE A 19 -2.78 9.26 -1.17
C ILE A 19 -2.79 7.93 -1.92
N VAL A 20 -3.92 7.23 -1.92
CA VAL A 20 -4.09 5.92 -2.58
C VAL A 20 -4.72 6.11 -3.95
N TYR A 21 -4.01 5.74 -5.00
CA TYR A 21 -4.48 5.83 -6.39
C TYR A 21 -5.24 4.57 -6.78
N CYS A 22 -6.50 4.71 -7.13
CA CYS A 22 -7.35 3.59 -7.55
C CYS A 22 -8.36 3.97 -8.64
N GLU A 23 -7.96 4.89 -9.53
CA GLU A 23 -8.79 5.44 -10.60
C GLU A 23 -9.48 4.36 -11.42
N GLY A 24 -10.79 4.49 -11.54
CA GLY A 24 -11.65 3.59 -12.30
C GLY A 24 -11.84 2.19 -11.70
N ALA A 25 -11.30 1.90 -10.49
CA ALA A 25 -11.30 0.54 -9.96
C ALA A 25 -11.67 0.40 -8.48
N PHE A 26 -11.91 1.49 -7.75
CA PHE A 26 -11.98 1.45 -6.29
C PHE A 26 -13.05 0.50 -5.75
N ASN A 27 -14.23 0.41 -6.30
CA ASN A 27 -15.24 -0.58 -5.87
C ASN A 27 -15.34 -1.75 -6.85
N THR A 28 -14.20 -2.34 -7.20
CA THR A 28 -14.13 -3.52 -8.09
C THR A 28 -13.04 -4.48 -7.59
N PRO A 29 -12.99 -5.74 -8.07
CA PRO A 29 -11.89 -6.67 -7.76
C PRO A 29 -10.50 -6.12 -8.07
N ASN A 30 -10.38 -5.21 -9.06
CA ASN A 30 -9.11 -4.57 -9.43
C ASN A 30 -8.68 -3.46 -8.45
N GLY A 31 -9.54 -3.07 -7.50
CA GLY A 31 -9.22 -2.18 -6.39
C GLY A 31 -8.78 -2.88 -5.11
N LYS A 32 -8.61 -4.19 -5.09
CA LYS A 32 -8.33 -4.98 -3.86
C LYS A 32 -7.13 -4.51 -3.06
N THR A 33 -6.12 -3.92 -3.69
CA THR A 33 -4.98 -3.33 -2.98
C THR A 33 -5.40 -2.08 -2.21
N ALA A 34 -6.16 -1.18 -2.85
CA ALA A 34 -6.72 -0.01 -2.18
C ALA A 34 -7.67 -0.40 -1.04
N HIS A 35 -8.51 -1.43 -1.23
CA HIS A 35 -9.39 -1.94 -0.18
C HIS A 35 -8.61 -2.34 1.08
N GLY A 36 -7.52 -3.10 0.89
CA GLY A 36 -6.66 -3.49 2.01
C GLY A 36 -6.00 -2.30 2.69
N LEU A 37 -5.55 -1.30 1.93
CA LEU A 37 -4.94 -0.09 2.47
C LEU A 37 -5.92 0.76 3.27
N VAL A 38 -7.15 0.93 2.78
CA VAL A 38 -8.20 1.72 3.44
C VAL A 38 -8.68 1.04 4.74
N ARG A 39 -8.75 -0.30 4.75
CA ARG A 39 -9.27 -1.06 5.91
C ARG A 39 -8.21 -1.38 6.96
N PHE A 40 -7.00 -1.83 6.54
CA PHE A 40 -6.08 -2.57 7.43
C PHE A 40 -4.60 -2.22 7.24
N THR A 41 -4.21 -0.98 7.04
CA THR A 41 -2.79 -0.69 6.92
C THR A 41 -2.16 -0.25 8.24
N ASN A 42 -1.02 -0.86 8.60
CA ASN A 42 -0.17 -0.40 9.68
C ASN A 42 0.97 0.51 9.20
N ARG A 43 1.24 0.52 7.88
CA ARG A 43 2.32 1.29 7.28
C ARG A 43 1.94 2.74 7.02
N TYR A 44 0.72 2.97 6.51
CA TYR A 44 0.28 4.29 6.09
C TYR A 44 -0.83 4.84 6.97
N ARG A 45 -0.88 6.15 7.09
CA ARG A 45 -2.12 6.88 7.33
C ARG A 45 -2.68 7.25 5.97
N VAL A 46 -3.71 6.56 5.53
CA VAL A 46 -4.40 6.89 4.28
C VAL A 46 -5.14 8.20 4.48
N LEU A 47 -4.78 9.22 3.71
CA LEU A 47 -5.37 10.55 3.78
C LEU A 47 -6.55 10.67 2.84
N SER A 48 -6.43 10.08 1.64
CA SER A 48 -7.48 10.07 0.64
C SER A 48 -7.28 8.96 -0.38
N VAL A 49 -8.33 8.74 -1.19
CA VAL A 49 -8.31 7.84 -2.35
C VAL A 49 -8.58 8.67 -3.61
N ILE A 50 -8.03 8.27 -4.74
CA ILE A 50 -8.35 8.83 -6.06
C ILE A 50 -9.16 7.81 -6.84
N ASP A 51 -10.41 8.14 -7.14
CA ASP A 51 -11.29 7.47 -8.11
C ASP A 51 -12.39 8.45 -8.53
N SER A 52 -12.36 8.92 -9.78
CA SER A 52 -13.27 9.93 -10.29
C SER A 52 -14.75 9.52 -10.22
N ARG A 53 -15.05 8.20 -10.26
CA ARG A 53 -16.41 7.67 -10.18
C ARG A 53 -17.08 7.87 -8.81
N TYR A 54 -16.29 8.04 -7.78
CA TYR A 54 -16.75 8.17 -6.39
C TYR A 54 -16.30 9.49 -5.75
N ALA A 55 -15.88 10.46 -6.55
CA ALA A 55 -15.45 11.78 -6.06
C ALA A 55 -16.50 12.40 -5.13
N GLY A 56 -16.04 12.94 -4.00
CA GLY A 56 -16.90 13.55 -2.97
C GLY A 56 -17.52 12.55 -1.97
N ARG A 57 -17.32 11.24 -2.16
CA ARG A 57 -17.79 10.23 -1.20
C ARG A 57 -16.69 9.83 -0.20
N ASP A 58 -17.09 9.13 0.84
CA ASP A 58 -16.18 8.51 1.80
C ASP A 58 -15.82 7.09 1.36
N ALA A 59 -14.54 6.73 1.48
CA ALA A 59 -14.03 5.44 1.02
C ALA A 59 -14.59 4.26 1.82
N GLY A 60 -14.77 4.41 3.13
CA GLY A 60 -15.38 3.39 3.96
C GLY A 60 -16.86 3.19 3.64
N ASP A 61 -17.58 4.30 3.36
CA ASP A 61 -18.97 4.23 2.93
C ASP A 61 -19.12 3.46 1.61
N VAL A 62 -18.26 3.75 0.63
CA VAL A 62 -18.28 3.07 -0.67
C VAL A 62 -17.97 1.57 -0.56
N LEU A 63 -17.04 1.17 0.32
CA LEU A 63 -16.61 -0.22 0.44
C LEU A 63 -17.47 -1.05 1.39
N ASP A 64 -17.90 -0.46 2.50
CA ASP A 64 -18.44 -1.19 3.65
C ASP A 64 -19.77 -0.62 4.15
N GLY A 65 -20.29 0.45 3.50
CA GLY A 65 -21.50 1.16 3.96
C GLY A 65 -21.31 1.90 5.29
N LYS A 66 -20.06 2.11 5.72
CA LYS A 66 -19.71 2.76 6.98
C LYS A 66 -18.57 3.74 6.78
N ALA A 67 -18.86 5.02 6.94
CA ALA A 67 -17.87 6.08 6.78
C ALA A 67 -16.66 5.87 7.71
N ASN A 68 -15.46 6.10 7.17
CA ASN A 68 -14.19 5.99 7.89
C ASN A 68 -13.35 7.26 7.84
N ARG A 69 -13.90 8.36 7.33
CA ARG A 69 -13.26 9.69 7.20
C ARG A 69 -12.10 9.70 6.20
N THR A 70 -12.15 8.84 5.19
CA THR A 70 -11.18 8.84 4.09
C THR A 70 -11.90 9.36 2.84
N PRO A 71 -11.73 10.64 2.45
CA PRO A 71 -12.38 11.21 1.28
C PRO A 71 -11.86 10.59 -0.01
N ILE A 72 -12.74 10.57 -1.03
CA ILE A 72 -12.38 10.18 -2.39
C ILE A 72 -12.37 11.44 -3.26
N PHE A 73 -11.26 11.67 -3.98
CA PHE A 73 -11.11 12.77 -4.93
C PHE A 73 -11.16 12.28 -6.37
N GLY A 74 -11.60 13.16 -7.28
CA GLY A 74 -11.69 12.87 -8.70
C GLY A 74 -10.37 13.01 -9.45
N SER A 75 -9.33 13.59 -8.82
CA SER A 75 -8.02 13.75 -9.44
C SER A 75 -6.90 13.82 -8.41
N LEU A 76 -5.68 13.58 -8.86
CA LEU A 76 -4.47 13.73 -8.04
C LEU A 76 -4.29 15.18 -7.57
N GLU A 77 -4.57 16.15 -8.44
CA GLU A 77 -4.43 17.58 -8.13
C GLU A 77 -5.32 17.97 -6.95
N GLN A 78 -6.59 17.55 -6.96
CA GLN A 78 -7.52 17.80 -5.85
C GLN A 78 -7.03 17.15 -4.56
N ALA A 79 -6.57 15.90 -4.64
CA ALA A 79 -6.07 15.17 -3.47
C ALA A 79 -4.82 15.79 -2.87
N VAL A 80 -3.90 16.29 -3.69
CA VAL A 80 -2.69 17.00 -3.24
C VAL A 80 -3.04 18.34 -2.62
N LYS A 81 -3.87 19.14 -3.27
CA LYS A 81 -4.32 20.44 -2.75
C LYS A 81 -4.97 20.31 -1.36
N GLU A 82 -5.81 19.31 -1.19
CA GLU A 82 -6.42 19.04 0.11
C GLU A 82 -5.38 18.57 1.12
N ALA A 83 -4.45 17.68 0.69
CA ALA A 83 -3.40 17.18 1.55
C ALA A 83 -2.48 18.27 2.10
N ASP A 84 -2.21 19.32 1.34
CA ASP A 84 -1.37 20.44 1.74
C ASP A 84 -2.01 21.30 2.86
N SER A 85 -3.32 21.23 3.01
CA SER A 85 -4.06 21.91 4.09
C SER A 85 -3.90 21.23 5.45
N HIS A 86 -3.40 19.99 5.48
CA HIS A 86 -3.27 19.21 6.71
C HIS A 86 -1.96 19.50 7.46
N THR A 87 -1.99 19.42 8.78
CA THR A 87 -0.81 19.53 9.66
C THR A 87 0.29 18.53 9.30
N HIS A 88 -0.10 17.41 8.69
CA HIS A 88 0.80 16.39 8.18
C HIS A 88 0.42 16.09 6.72
N PRO A 89 0.99 16.79 5.75
CA PRO A 89 0.69 16.62 4.34
C PRO A 89 1.03 15.21 3.85
N ALA A 90 0.49 14.84 2.69
CA ALA A 90 0.83 13.58 2.06
C ALA A 90 2.31 13.56 1.67
N THR A 91 2.93 12.41 1.83
CA THR A 91 4.34 12.18 1.47
C THR A 91 4.48 11.06 0.44
N HIS A 92 3.43 10.27 0.25
CA HIS A 92 3.44 9.12 -0.64
C HIS A 92 2.20 9.06 -1.53
N PHE A 93 2.45 8.68 -2.77
CA PHE A 93 1.45 8.22 -3.73
C PHE A 93 1.55 6.69 -3.79
N VAL A 94 0.48 6.00 -3.41
CA VAL A 94 0.47 4.53 -3.35
C VAL A 94 -0.47 3.98 -4.42
N VAL A 95 0.05 3.19 -5.34
CA VAL A 95 -0.74 2.52 -6.35
C VAL A 95 -1.61 1.44 -5.71
N GLY A 96 -2.91 1.72 -5.62
CA GLY A 96 -3.93 0.84 -5.04
C GLY A 96 -4.58 -0.10 -6.05
N LEU A 97 -4.19 0.00 -7.32
CA LEU A 97 -4.70 -0.84 -8.41
C LEU A 97 -4.15 -2.27 -8.35
N ALA A 98 -4.94 -3.21 -8.82
CA ALA A 98 -4.56 -4.61 -9.02
C ALA A 98 -5.18 -5.15 -10.32
N PRO A 99 -4.90 -4.54 -11.49
CA PRO A 99 -5.48 -4.92 -12.77
C PRO A 99 -4.97 -6.28 -13.23
N ASP A 100 -5.70 -6.89 -14.16
CA ASP A 100 -5.25 -8.09 -14.83
C ASP A 100 -3.93 -7.83 -15.57
N GLY A 101 -3.02 -8.80 -15.54
CA GLY A 101 -1.66 -8.63 -16.06
C GLY A 101 -0.74 -7.76 -15.19
N GLY A 102 -1.26 -7.08 -14.16
CA GLY A 102 -0.47 -6.36 -13.16
C GLY A 102 0.34 -5.19 -13.70
N ARG A 103 -0.16 -4.49 -14.75
CA ARG A 103 0.50 -3.36 -15.40
C ARG A 103 -0.31 -2.08 -15.24
N LEU A 104 0.38 -0.93 -15.22
CA LEU A 104 -0.25 0.38 -15.24
C LEU A 104 -0.76 0.74 -16.64
N SER A 105 -1.94 1.35 -16.71
CA SER A 105 -2.39 2.07 -17.90
C SER A 105 -1.50 3.30 -18.18
N SER A 106 -1.57 3.84 -19.38
CA SER A 106 -0.88 5.09 -19.74
C SER A 106 -1.29 6.25 -18.83
N THR A 107 -2.58 6.36 -18.49
CA THR A 107 -3.12 7.38 -17.59
C THR A 107 -2.55 7.21 -16.19
N ALA A 108 -2.62 6.01 -15.60
CA ALA A 108 -2.09 5.75 -14.27
C ALA A 108 -0.57 5.98 -14.19
N ARG A 109 0.17 5.68 -15.27
CA ARG A 109 1.58 5.99 -15.38
C ARG A 109 1.84 7.50 -15.42
N GLN A 110 0.99 8.26 -16.13
CA GLN A 110 1.09 9.72 -16.16
C GLN A 110 0.79 10.32 -14.77
N ASP A 111 -0.22 9.81 -14.06
CA ASP A 111 -0.52 10.26 -12.70
C ASP A 111 0.60 9.95 -11.71
N ALA A 112 1.28 8.81 -11.87
CA ALA A 112 2.49 8.52 -11.10
C ALA A 112 3.63 9.52 -11.37
N LYS A 113 3.82 9.97 -12.65
CA LYS A 113 4.77 11.04 -12.99
C LYS A 113 4.37 12.37 -12.36
N ASN A 114 3.08 12.70 -12.40
CA ASN A 114 2.55 13.91 -11.80
C ASN A 114 2.76 13.90 -10.28
N ALA A 115 2.54 12.74 -9.62
CA ALA A 115 2.78 12.57 -8.19
C ALA A 115 4.25 12.83 -7.81
N ILE A 116 5.20 12.32 -8.62
CA ILE A 116 6.63 12.64 -8.45
C ILE A 116 6.88 14.15 -8.55
N SER A 117 6.23 14.83 -9.51
CA SER A 117 6.38 16.28 -9.69
C SER A 117 5.79 17.10 -8.53
N TYR A 118 4.83 16.54 -7.81
CA TYR A 118 4.32 17.10 -6.54
C TYR A 118 5.19 16.76 -5.33
N GLY A 119 6.33 16.10 -5.51
CA GLY A 119 7.25 15.73 -4.42
C GLY A 119 6.81 14.52 -3.60
N LEU A 120 5.92 13.68 -4.14
CA LEU A 120 5.47 12.46 -3.47
C LEU A 120 6.34 11.26 -3.83
N ASP A 121 6.78 10.51 -2.83
CA ASP A 121 7.35 9.18 -3.03
C ASP A 121 6.30 8.26 -3.66
N VAL A 122 6.70 7.37 -4.56
CA VAL A 122 5.78 6.46 -5.25
C VAL A 122 5.99 5.02 -4.82
N ASP A 123 4.95 4.39 -4.29
CA ASP A 123 4.92 2.98 -3.94
C ASP A 123 4.03 2.21 -4.95
N CYS A 124 4.63 1.27 -5.69
CA CYS A 124 3.94 0.45 -6.68
C CYS A 124 4.05 -1.04 -6.36
N GLY A 125 2.91 -1.72 -6.28
CA GLY A 125 2.82 -3.17 -6.04
C GLY A 125 2.53 -4.00 -7.28
N LEU A 126 2.66 -3.43 -8.48
CA LEU A 126 2.40 -4.10 -9.76
C LEU A 126 3.67 -4.77 -10.32
N HIS A 127 3.53 -5.41 -11.48
CA HIS A 127 4.64 -6.04 -12.18
C HIS A 127 5.40 -5.07 -13.10
N ASP A 128 4.89 -3.86 -13.30
CA ASP A 128 5.60 -2.75 -13.91
C ASP A 128 6.58 -2.15 -12.88
N TYR A 129 7.87 -2.30 -13.12
CA TYR A 129 8.89 -1.71 -12.25
C TYR A 129 9.16 -0.27 -12.67
N LEU A 130 8.51 0.66 -11.99
CA LEU A 130 8.66 2.09 -12.27
C LEU A 130 10.09 2.58 -12.00
N SER A 131 10.81 1.91 -11.10
CA SER A 131 12.21 2.19 -10.82
C SER A 131 13.18 1.72 -11.93
N GLU A 132 12.69 1.13 -13.01
CA GLU A 132 13.46 0.76 -14.20
C GLU A 132 13.12 1.64 -15.41
N ASP A 133 12.07 2.48 -15.31
CA ASP A 133 11.70 3.43 -16.35
C ASP A 133 12.66 4.65 -16.31
N PRO A 134 13.45 4.91 -17.38
CA PRO A 134 14.43 6.00 -17.38
C PRO A 134 13.81 7.39 -17.16
N GLN A 135 12.57 7.60 -17.63
CA GLN A 135 11.87 8.88 -17.44
C GLN A 135 11.46 9.05 -15.97
N MET A 136 10.94 8.00 -15.35
CA MET A 136 10.57 8.00 -13.93
C MET A 136 11.80 8.21 -13.04
N ILE A 137 12.92 7.53 -13.34
CA ILE A 137 14.20 7.68 -12.60
C ILE A 137 14.71 9.12 -12.66
N LYS A 138 14.74 9.71 -13.88
CA LYS A 138 15.17 11.09 -14.07
C LYS A 138 14.29 12.08 -13.31
N LEU A 139 12.96 11.84 -13.36
CA LEU A 139 11.99 12.69 -12.68
C LEU A 139 12.14 12.58 -11.16
N ALA A 140 12.25 11.37 -10.63
CA ALA A 140 12.43 11.11 -9.20
C ALA A 140 13.71 11.75 -8.66
N ALA A 141 14.82 11.69 -9.42
CA ALA A 141 16.06 12.36 -9.07
C ALA A 141 15.90 13.89 -9.03
N ARG A 142 15.18 14.47 -10.01
CA ARG A 142 14.93 15.91 -10.09
C ARG A 142 14.14 16.44 -8.89
N TYR A 143 13.15 15.70 -8.43
CA TYR A 143 12.25 16.09 -7.32
C TYR A 143 12.70 15.49 -5.96
N SER A 144 13.83 14.79 -5.92
CA SER A 144 14.38 14.16 -4.69
C SER A 144 13.41 13.20 -4.01
N VAL A 145 12.60 12.49 -4.78
CA VAL A 145 11.63 11.49 -4.31
C VAL A 145 12.09 10.07 -4.60
N LYS A 146 11.49 9.09 -3.93
CA LYS A 146 11.82 7.68 -4.07
C LYS A 146 10.71 6.93 -4.81
N ILE A 147 11.11 6.00 -5.68
CA ILE A 147 10.21 5.02 -6.28
C ILE A 147 10.50 3.67 -5.64
N ARG A 148 9.48 3.03 -5.09
CA ARG A 148 9.58 1.72 -4.49
C ARG A 148 8.64 0.73 -5.17
N ASP A 149 9.22 -0.19 -5.92
CA ASP A 149 8.52 -1.32 -6.51
C ASP A 149 8.50 -2.48 -5.51
N ILE A 150 7.33 -2.70 -4.89
CA ILE A 150 7.17 -3.64 -3.77
C ILE A 150 7.42 -5.09 -4.22
N ARG A 151 7.11 -5.41 -5.48
CA ARG A 151 7.27 -6.75 -6.05
C ARG A 151 8.61 -6.99 -6.74
N LYS A 152 9.45 -5.96 -6.86
CA LYS A 152 10.75 -6.11 -7.48
C LYS A 152 11.63 -7.04 -6.65
N PRO A 153 12.11 -8.17 -7.21
CA PRO A 153 12.95 -9.10 -6.48
C PRO A 153 14.31 -8.44 -6.15
N PRO A 154 14.97 -8.89 -5.08
CA PRO A 154 16.35 -8.54 -4.83
C PRO A 154 17.24 -8.94 -6.01
N ARG A 155 18.40 -8.30 -6.16
CA ARG A 155 19.40 -8.74 -7.15
C ARG A 155 19.76 -10.21 -6.91
N ILE A 156 20.04 -10.96 -7.99
CA ILE A 156 20.33 -12.39 -7.95
C ILE A 156 21.42 -12.74 -6.92
N GLN A 157 22.44 -11.89 -6.79
CA GLN A 157 23.53 -12.07 -5.82
C GLN A 157 23.08 -11.99 -4.35
N LYS A 158 21.87 -11.45 -4.09
CA LYS A 158 21.27 -11.36 -2.75
C LYS A 158 20.23 -12.43 -2.49
N LEU A 159 19.95 -13.29 -3.46
CA LEU A 159 19.05 -14.42 -3.28
C LEU A 159 19.79 -15.53 -2.53
N HIS A 160 19.07 -16.20 -1.65
CA HIS A 160 19.59 -17.33 -0.88
C HIS A 160 18.95 -18.62 -1.39
N PHE A 161 19.76 -19.67 -1.51
CA PHE A 161 19.22 -21.00 -1.72
C PHE A 161 18.54 -21.52 -0.46
N PHE A 162 17.68 -22.50 -0.62
CA PHE A 162 17.06 -23.19 0.50
C PHE A 162 18.15 -23.78 1.42
N SER A 163 18.10 -23.46 2.70
CA SER A 163 19.13 -23.84 3.68
C SER A 163 18.63 -24.82 4.75
N GLY A 164 17.35 -25.23 4.71
CA GLY A 164 16.73 -26.07 5.73
C GLY A 164 16.49 -25.42 7.10
N LYS A 165 16.96 -24.19 7.32
CA LYS A 165 16.86 -23.49 8.61
C LYS A 165 15.45 -23.33 9.16
N THR A 166 14.42 -23.49 8.33
CA THR A 166 13.02 -23.53 8.78
C THR A 166 12.74 -24.67 9.77
N GLU A 167 13.53 -25.74 9.75
CA GLU A 167 13.40 -26.87 10.69
C GLU A 167 13.91 -26.49 12.09
N GLU A 168 14.87 -25.58 12.17
CA GLU A 168 15.46 -25.10 13.43
C GLU A 168 14.52 -24.13 14.19
N VAL A 169 13.48 -23.60 13.52
CA VAL A 169 12.53 -22.66 14.12
C VAL A 169 11.63 -23.39 15.11
N LYS A 170 11.78 -23.09 16.39
CA LYS A 170 11.00 -23.67 17.51
C LYS A 170 9.63 -23.00 17.74
N ALA A 171 9.34 -21.89 17.08
CA ALA A 171 8.06 -21.21 17.20
C ALA A 171 6.91 -22.04 16.62
N LEU A 172 5.71 -21.88 17.17
CA LEU A 172 4.49 -22.44 16.60
C LEU A 172 4.33 -21.94 15.15
N LYS A 173 4.14 -22.86 14.23
CA LYS A 173 3.94 -22.57 12.80
C LYS A 173 2.49 -22.87 12.45
N ILE A 174 1.78 -21.86 11.97
CA ILE A 174 0.37 -21.99 11.54
C ILE A 174 0.31 -21.73 10.03
N ALA A 175 -0.13 -22.73 9.26
CA ALA A 175 -0.34 -22.60 7.82
C ALA A 175 -1.82 -22.33 7.52
N VAL A 176 -2.09 -21.24 6.82
CA VAL A 176 -3.44 -20.93 6.33
C VAL A 176 -3.55 -21.41 4.88
N LEU A 177 -4.19 -22.54 4.70
CA LEU A 177 -4.34 -23.23 3.42
C LEU A 177 -5.75 -22.99 2.84
N GLY A 178 -5.92 -23.32 1.57
CA GLY A 178 -7.21 -23.25 0.88
C GLY A 178 -7.13 -23.95 -0.47
N THR A 179 -8.31 -24.37 -0.94
CA THR A 179 -8.47 -25.21 -2.13
C THR A 179 -8.38 -24.45 -3.44
N ASP A 180 -8.44 -23.08 -3.39
CA ASP A 180 -8.44 -22.26 -4.60
C ASP A 180 -7.71 -20.92 -4.40
N SER A 181 -7.55 -20.17 -5.48
CA SER A 181 -7.05 -18.81 -5.51
C SER A 181 -8.10 -17.83 -4.96
N ALA A 182 -7.66 -16.69 -4.43
CA ALA A 182 -8.49 -15.57 -4.00
C ALA A 182 -9.60 -15.87 -2.96
N ILE A 183 -9.59 -17.01 -2.27
CA ILE A 183 -10.58 -17.42 -1.26
C ILE A 183 -10.36 -16.83 0.14
N GLY A 184 -9.54 -15.79 0.28
CA GLY A 184 -9.37 -15.08 1.55
C GLY A 184 -8.23 -15.57 2.46
N LYS A 185 -7.36 -16.48 2.03
CA LYS A 185 -6.24 -17.00 2.85
C LYS A 185 -5.40 -15.91 3.51
N ARG A 186 -5.06 -14.86 2.75
CA ARG A 186 -4.28 -13.72 3.28
C ARG A 186 -5.06 -12.94 4.32
N THR A 187 -6.34 -12.69 4.09
CA THR A 187 -7.22 -11.99 5.04
C THR A 187 -7.31 -12.76 6.34
N THR A 188 -7.56 -14.08 6.28
CA THR A 188 -7.59 -14.95 7.45
C THR A 188 -6.27 -14.93 8.22
N ALA A 189 -5.13 -15.04 7.50
CA ALA A 189 -3.82 -14.99 8.13
C ALA A 189 -3.59 -13.65 8.87
N TRP A 190 -4.03 -12.52 8.31
CA TRP A 190 -3.93 -11.21 8.96
C TRP A 190 -4.85 -11.09 10.17
N LEU A 191 -6.05 -11.63 10.13
CA LEU A 191 -6.95 -11.65 11.29
C LEU A 191 -6.33 -12.43 12.43
N ILE A 192 -5.72 -13.58 12.14
CA ILE A 192 -4.98 -14.39 13.14
C ILE A 192 -3.80 -13.60 13.72
N VAL A 193 -2.98 -12.97 12.88
CA VAL A 193 -1.83 -12.16 13.33
C VAL A 193 -2.28 -11.01 14.23
N ASN A 194 -3.36 -10.31 13.87
CA ASN A 194 -3.89 -9.22 14.68
C ASN A 194 -4.43 -9.74 16.03
N GLY A 195 -5.15 -10.87 16.03
CA GLY A 195 -5.66 -11.48 17.27
C GLY A 195 -4.56 -11.97 18.22
N PHE A 196 -3.34 -12.22 17.75
CA PHE A 196 -2.18 -12.51 18.60
C PHE A 196 -1.41 -11.26 19.05
N ALA A 197 -1.69 -10.10 18.47
CA ALA A 197 -1.02 -8.83 18.77
C ALA A 197 -1.70 -8.03 19.89
N ASP A 198 -2.98 -8.33 20.14
CA ASP A 198 -3.81 -7.77 21.23
C ASP A 198 -3.58 -8.55 22.53
#